data_22f45454e82f3951320864818021ecdf
#
_entry.id   22f45454e82f3951320864818021ecdf
#
_cell.length_a   1.000
_cell.length_b   1.000
_cell.length_c   1.000
_cell.angle_alpha   90.00
_cell.angle_beta   90.00
_cell.angle_gamma   90.00
#
_symmetry.space_group_name_H-M   'P 1'
#
loop_
_entity.id
_entity.type
_entity.pdbx_description
1 polymer ?
#
loop_
_entity_poly.entity_id
_entity_poly.type
_entity_poly.pdbx_seq_one_letter_code
_entity_poly.pdbx_strand_id
1 'polypeptide(L)'
;MSGIVRTLLALAGCVALASCEREMQDMYRQPRFDPNAPSTLFADGRATRPPPPGSVAVARGTLAMTSSGRRDEQASEARRAAYAASSAAAPTMATLARGRERFEIVCSPCHSVVGDGDGTVVRRGFPAPPTYHQDRLRAAPDRHFFDVITNGYGVMSSYADRVAPEDRWAIVAYIRALQLSQHAELARLPQPLQAELAAALPANPAASSPIATAAAPPTASTPISR
;
A
#
# COMPACT_ATOMS: atom_id res chain seq x y z
N MET A 1 -50.99 -40.65 2.93
CA MET A 1 -50.47 -39.72 1.93
C MET A 1 -49.52 -40.52 1.03
N SER A 2 -49.84 -40.68 -0.27
CA SER A 2 -49.10 -41.56 -1.19
C SER A 2 -47.67 -41.02 -1.41
N GLY A 3 -46.71 -41.89 -1.69
CA GLY A 3 -45.31 -41.49 -1.97
C GLY A 3 -45.19 -40.42 -3.04
N ILE A 4 -46.07 -40.40 -4.01
CA ILE A 4 -46.15 -39.39 -5.08
C ILE A 4 -46.32 -37.94 -4.53
N VAL A 5 -47.18 -37.77 -3.52
CA VAL A 5 -47.40 -36.43 -2.92
C VAL A 5 -46.14 -35.91 -2.20
N ARG A 6 -45.43 -36.83 -1.52
CA ARG A 6 -44.15 -36.45 -0.84
C ARG A 6 -43.08 -36.08 -1.87
N THR A 7 -43.00 -36.82 -2.98
CA THR A 7 -42.03 -36.53 -4.04
C THR A 7 -42.32 -35.18 -4.72
N LEU A 8 -43.62 -34.90 -4.99
CA LEU A 8 -44.01 -33.63 -5.58
C LEU A 8 -43.76 -32.42 -4.65
N LEU A 9 -43.98 -32.58 -3.35
CA LEU A 9 -43.66 -31.55 -2.37
C LEU A 9 -42.16 -31.30 -2.25
N ALA A 10 -41.34 -32.36 -2.29
CA ALA A 10 -39.90 -32.25 -2.29
C ALA A 10 -39.37 -31.51 -3.56
N LEU A 11 -39.92 -31.87 -4.74
CA LEU A 11 -39.57 -31.21 -5.99
C LEU A 11 -39.96 -29.73 -6.00
N ALA A 12 -41.15 -29.40 -5.51
CA ALA A 12 -41.61 -28.01 -5.38
C ALA A 12 -40.71 -27.19 -4.43
N GLY A 13 -40.25 -27.80 -3.34
CA GLY A 13 -39.30 -27.21 -2.40
C GLY A 13 -37.93 -26.91 -3.06
N CYS A 14 -37.39 -27.85 -3.82
CA CYS A 14 -36.14 -27.66 -4.55
C CYS A 14 -36.23 -26.53 -5.60
N VAL A 15 -37.36 -26.43 -6.32
CA VAL A 15 -37.59 -25.36 -7.31
C VAL A 15 -37.72 -24.00 -6.62
N ALA A 16 -38.37 -23.93 -5.46
CA ALA A 16 -38.50 -22.70 -4.68
C ALA A 16 -37.13 -22.21 -4.12
N LEU A 17 -36.26 -23.12 -3.69
CA LEU A 17 -34.92 -22.80 -3.23
C LEU A 17 -34.00 -22.29 -4.37
N ALA A 18 -34.11 -22.89 -5.56
CA ALA A 18 -33.36 -22.46 -6.75
C ALA A 18 -33.75 -21.06 -7.26
N SER A 19 -35.00 -20.60 -7.01
CA SER A 19 -35.43 -19.25 -7.40
C SER A 19 -34.83 -18.16 -6.49
N CYS A 20 -34.57 -18.43 -5.21
CA CYS A 20 -33.91 -17.45 -4.32
C CYS A 20 -32.47 -17.13 -4.74
N GLU A 21 -31.75 -18.11 -5.29
CA GLU A 21 -30.37 -17.92 -5.74
C GLU A 21 -30.27 -17.00 -6.96
N ARG A 22 -31.31 -16.97 -7.78
CA ARG A 22 -31.38 -16.12 -8.98
C ARG A 22 -31.61 -14.62 -8.63
N GLU A 23 -32.39 -14.33 -7.60
CA GLU A 23 -32.63 -13.00 -7.09
C GLU A 23 -31.35 -12.37 -6.48
N MET A 24 -30.48 -13.19 -5.88
CA MET A 24 -29.19 -12.72 -5.32
C MET A 24 -28.13 -12.41 -6.39
N GLN A 25 -28.37 -12.74 -7.66
CA GLN A 25 -27.44 -12.54 -8.77
C GLN A 25 -27.68 -11.25 -9.58
N ASP A 26 -28.61 -10.41 -9.18
CA ASP A 26 -28.96 -9.17 -9.91
C ASP A 26 -27.79 -8.20 -10.07
N MET A 27 -26.83 -8.25 -9.13
CA MET A 27 -25.60 -7.45 -9.22
C MET A 27 -24.54 -8.03 -10.15
N TYR A 28 -24.65 -9.30 -10.55
CA TYR A 28 -23.72 -9.92 -11.48
C TYR A 28 -24.04 -9.58 -12.94
N ARG A 29 -25.33 -9.40 -13.27
CA ARG A 29 -25.79 -9.03 -14.60
C ARG A 29 -26.53 -7.68 -14.54
N GLN A 30 -25.76 -6.63 -14.73
CA GLN A 30 -26.31 -5.27 -14.76
C GLN A 30 -26.76 -4.90 -16.19
N PRO A 31 -27.70 -3.96 -16.38
CA PRO A 31 -28.10 -3.44 -17.67
C PRO A 31 -27.02 -2.51 -18.27
N ARG A 32 -25.83 -3.03 -18.46
CA ARG A 32 -24.69 -2.37 -19.08
C ARG A 32 -24.04 -3.29 -20.10
N PHE A 33 -23.35 -2.72 -21.06
CA PHE A 33 -22.51 -3.50 -21.96
C PHE A 33 -21.16 -3.79 -21.30
N ASP A 34 -20.80 -5.05 -21.22
CA ASP A 34 -19.45 -5.46 -20.85
C ASP A 34 -18.46 -5.26 -22.01
N PRO A 35 -17.15 -5.15 -21.76
CA PRO A 35 -16.16 -5.09 -22.83
C PRO A 35 -16.34 -6.25 -23.82
N ASN A 36 -16.36 -5.92 -25.11
CA ASN A 36 -16.60 -6.86 -26.22
C ASN A 36 -18.00 -7.50 -26.27
N ALA A 37 -18.96 -7.04 -25.47
CA ALA A 37 -20.34 -7.52 -25.56
C ALA A 37 -20.95 -7.19 -26.95
N PRO A 38 -21.82 -8.06 -27.48
CA PRO A 38 -22.57 -7.74 -28.69
C PRO A 38 -23.54 -6.55 -28.45
N SER A 39 -23.71 -5.69 -29.43
CA SER A 39 -24.60 -4.56 -29.37
C SER A 39 -25.33 -4.36 -30.68
N THR A 40 -26.63 -4.15 -30.61
CA THR A 40 -27.47 -3.78 -31.76
C THR A 40 -27.45 -2.28 -32.06
N LEU A 41 -26.83 -1.48 -31.20
CA LEU A 41 -26.75 -0.02 -31.36
C LEU A 41 -25.77 0.43 -32.45
N PHE A 42 -24.84 -0.45 -32.82
CA PHE A 42 -23.78 -0.14 -33.79
C PHE A 42 -23.79 -1.15 -34.93
N ALA A 43 -23.54 -0.65 -36.14
CA ALA A 43 -23.57 -1.46 -37.38
C ALA A 43 -22.54 -2.63 -37.39
N ASP A 44 -21.43 -2.48 -36.64
CA ASP A 44 -20.40 -3.51 -36.49
C ASP A 44 -20.74 -4.55 -35.41
N GLY A 45 -21.89 -4.45 -34.77
CA GLY A 45 -22.38 -5.39 -33.77
C GLY A 45 -21.62 -5.39 -32.44
N ARG A 46 -20.72 -4.42 -32.20
CA ARG A 46 -19.85 -4.39 -31.00
C ARG A 46 -20.18 -3.21 -30.09
N ALA A 47 -20.25 -3.45 -28.80
CA ALA A 47 -20.41 -2.40 -27.81
C ALA A 47 -19.12 -1.59 -27.62
N THR A 48 -17.96 -2.25 -27.70
CA THR A 48 -16.65 -1.60 -27.58
C THR A 48 -16.32 -0.82 -28.85
N ARG A 49 -16.06 0.48 -28.71
CA ARG A 49 -15.68 1.35 -29.83
C ARG A 49 -14.16 1.45 -29.94
N PRO A 50 -13.60 1.43 -31.17
CA PRO A 50 -12.18 1.75 -31.36
C PRO A 50 -11.93 3.19 -30.91
N PRO A 51 -10.75 3.48 -30.33
CA PRO A 51 -10.37 4.85 -30.01
C PRO A 51 -10.42 5.74 -31.26
N PRO A 52 -10.73 7.02 -31.14
CA PRO A 52 -10.66 7.95 -32.24
C PRO A 52 -9.26 7.97 -32.90
N PRO A 53 -9.15 8.20 -34.21
CA PRO A 53 -7.85 8.34 -34.87
C PRO A 53 -6.99 9.40 -34.18
N GLY A 54 -5.71 9.10 -33.94
CA GLY A 54 -4.78 10.00 -33.23
C GLY A 54 -4.83 9.90 -31.71
N SER A 55 -5.70 9.04 -31.11
CA SER A 55 -5.68 8.78 -29.69
C SER A 55 -4.40 8.03 -29.31
N VAL A 56 -3.72 8.52 -28.26
CA VAL A 56 -2.57 7.85 -27.64
C VAL A 56 -3.02 7.28 -26.30
N ALA A 57 -2.89 5.97 -26.12
CA ALA A 57 -3.18 5.34 -24.85
C ALA A 57 -2.18 5.81 -23.79
N VAL A 58 -2.65 6.45 -22.73
CA VAL A 58 -1.83 6.80 -21.57
C VAL A 58 -1.90 5.62 -20.60
N ALA A 59 -0.94 4.71 -20.70
CA ALA A 59 -0.78 3.66 -19.72
C ALA A 59 -0.12 4.25 -18.46
N ARG A 60 -0.87 4.34 -17.39
CA ARG A 60 -0.33 4.57 -16.05
C ARG A 60 -0.08 3.22 -15.40
N GLY A 61 1.18 2.89 -15.13
CA GLY A 61 1.57 1.66 -14.43
C GLY A 61 1.91 0.47 -15.35
N THR A 62 1.90 -0.71 -14.80
CA THR A 62 2.48 -1.95 -15.30
C THR A 62 1.88 -2.47 -16.61
N LEU A 63 0.72 -1.97 -17.06
CA LEU A 63 0.07 -2.42 -18.29
C LEU A 63 0.77 -1.94 -19.57
N ALA A 64 1.75 -1.04 -19.47
CA ALA A 64 2.55 -0.57 -20.61
C ALA A 64 3.59 -1.58 -21.11
N MET A 65 3.68 -2.77 -20.54
CA MET A 65 4.77 -3.71 -20.80
C MET A 65 4.59 -4.62 -22.03
N THR A 66 3.51 -4.49 -22.80
CA THR A 66 3.21 -5.53 -23.79
C THR A 66 3.29 -5.16 -25.26
N SER A 67 3.68 -3.95 -25.66
CA SER A 67 3.61 -3.61 -27.08
C SER A 67 4.79 -2.91 -27.76
N SER A 68 5.89 -2.61 -27.09
CA SER A 68 7.04 -1.98 -27.78
C SER A 68 8.40 -2.15 -27.07
N GLY A 69 8.85 -3.38 -27.02
CA GLY A 69 9.98 -3.87 -26.21
C GLY A 69 11.34 -3.16 -26.29
N ARG A 70 11.56 -2.16 -27.11
CA ARG A 70 12.85 -1.45 -27.18
C ARG A 70 12.81 0.03 -26.77
N ARG A 71 11.71 0.73 -27.04
CA ARG A 71 11.54 2.13 -26.59
C ARG A 71 11.24 2.22 -25.10
N ASP A 72 10.64 1.18 -24.55
CA ASP A 72 10.28 1.10 -23.14
C ASP A 72 11.48 0.77 -22.24
N GLU A 73 12.50 0.12 -22.78
CA GLU A 73 13.72 -0.22 -22.03
C GLU A 73 14.55 1.05 -21.76
N GLN A 74 14.76 1.91 -22.76
CA GLN A 74 15.45 3.20 -22.58
C GLN A 74 14.67 4.16 -21.69
N ALA A 75 13.34 4.23 -21.83
CA ALA A 75 12.48 5.03 -20.96
C ALA A 75 12.42 4.45 -19.53
N SER A 76 12.57 3.14 -19.36
CA SER A 76 12.65 2.51 -18.04
C SER A 76 14.01 2.75 -17.39
N GLU A 77 15.07 2.78 -18.17
CA GLU A 77 16.44 3.04 -17.69
C GLU A 77 16.64 4.51 -17.34
N ALA A 78 16.15 5.44 -18.17
CA ALA A 78 16.11 6.87 -17.84
C ALA A 78 15.27 7.14 -16.57
N ARG A 79 14.15 6.45 -16.39
CA ARG A 79 13.37 6.50 -15.16
C ARG A 79 14.13 5.91 -13.98
N ARG A 80 14.83 4.79 -14.12
CA ARG A 80 15.68 4.21 -13.06
C ARG A 80 16.80 5.15 -12.66
N ALA A 81 17.45 5.81 -13.65
CA ALA A 81 18.50 6.79 -13.40
C ALA A 81 17.95 8.05 -12.68
N ALA A 82 16.81 8.58 -13.13
CA ALA A 82 16.12 9.68 -12.44
C ALA A 82 15.68 9.28 -11.02
N TYR A 83 15.32 8.03 -10.84
CA TYR A 83 15.02 7.41 -9.57
C TYR A 83 16.22 7.37 -8.62
N ALA A 84 17.37 6.88 -9.11
CA ALA A 84 18.61 6.84 -8.34
C ALA A 84 19.05 8.26 -7.93
N ALA A 85 18.90 9.23 -8.82
CA ALA A 85 19.22 10.64 -8.55
C ALA A 85 18.28 11.26 -7.51
N SER A 86 16.97 10.97 -7.54
CA SER A 86 16.00 11.51 -6.59
C SER A 86 16.11 10.88 -5.18
N SER A 87 16.56 9.63 -5.09
CA SER A 87 16.83 8.97 -3.79
C SER A 87 18.13 9.41 -3.14
N ALA A 88 19.09 9.94 -3.92
CA ALA A 88 20.39 10.41 -3.44
C ALA A 88 20.37 11.88 -2.97
N ALA A 89 19.38 12.66 -3.38
CA ALA A 89 19.26 14.06 -2.99
C ALA A 89 18.61 14.17 -1.60
N ALA A 90 19.20 15.00 -0.74
CA ALA A 90 18.56 15.36 0.54
C ALA A 90 17.17 15.95 0.29
N PRO A 91 16.13 15.49 1.03
CA PRO A 91 14.77 15.97 0.80
C PRO A 91 14.67 17.48 1.12
N THR A 92 14.10 18.23 0.20
CA THR A 92 13.78 19.65 0.42
C THR A 92 12.48 19.79 1.21
N MET A 93 12.23 21.00 1.78
CA MET A 93 10.94 21.28 2.42
C MET A 93 9.76 21.12 1.46
N ALA A 94 9.95 21.46 0.18
CA ALA A 94 8.92 21.25 -0.85
C ALA A 94 8.64 19.76 -1.07
N THR A 95 9.68 18.92 -1.10
CA THR A 95 9.55 17.46 -1.20
C THR A 95 8.83 16.87 0.01
N LEU A 96 9.15 17.35 1.21
CA LEU A 96 8.48 16.90 2.44
C LEU A 96 7.01 17.32 2.48
N ALA A 97 6.70 18.57 2.10
CA ALA A 97 5.33 19.04 2.01
C ALA A 97 4.50 18.24 0.99
N ARG A 98 5.08 17.94 -0.18
CA ARG A 98 4.46 17.09 -1.19
C ARG A 98 4.26 15.66 -0.68
N GLY A 99 5.26 15.09 -0.02
CA GLY A 99 5.19 13.77 0.58
C GLY A 99 4.10 13.66 1.64
N ARG A 100 3.99 14.69 2.51
CA ARG A 100 2.92 14.80 3.49
C ARG A 100 1.55 14.82 2.85
N GLU A 101 1.33 15.71 1.89
CA GLU A 101 0.06 15.82 1.17
C GLU A 101 -0.37 14.46 0.58
N ARG A 102 0.54 13.78 -0.11
CA ARG A 102 0.24 12.49 -0.73
C ARG A 102 0.05 11.38 0.29
N PHE A 103 0.82 11.36 1.35
CA PHE A 103 0.68 10.42 2.45
C PHE A 103 -0.68 10.57 3.14
N GLU A 104 -1.08 11.79 3.46
CA GLU A 104 -2.36 12.06 4.12
C GLU A 104 -3.55 11.62 3.26
N ILE A 105 -3.49 11.78 1.93
CA ILE A 105 -4.56 11.37 1.01
C ILE A 105 -4.61 9.86 0.83
N VAL A 106 -3.47 9.20 0.64
CA VAL A 106 -3.42 7.83 0.12
C VAL A 106 -3.06 6.80 1.19
N CYS A 107 -2.20 7.15 2.13
CA CYS A 107 -1.60 6.21 3.08
C CYS A 107 -2.25 6.27 4.48
N SER A 108 -2.61 7.49 4.94
CA SER A 108 -3.10 7.70 6.30
C SER A 108 -4.39 6.94 6.64
N PRO A 109 -5.30 6.63 5.71
CA PRO A 109 -6.49 5.83 6.03
C PRO A 109 -6.17 4.47 6.66
N CYS A 110 -5.06 3.85 6.28
CA CYS A 110 -4.56 2.60 6.86
C CYS A 110 -3.45 2.84 7.90
N HIS A 111 -2.48 3.71 7.56
CA HIS A 111 -1.25 3.89 8.35
C HIS A 111 -1.35 4.96 9.43
N SER A 112 -2.49 5.69 9.53
CA SER A 112 -2.66 6.86 10.39
C SER A 112 -1.78 8.06 9.98
N VAL A 113 -2.13 9.24 10.41
CA VAL A 113 -1.39 10.47 10.09
C VAL A 113 -0.01 10.54 10.74
N VAL A 114 0.17 9.81 11.85
CA VAL A 114 1.44 9.72 12.58
C VAL A 114 2.24 8.45 12.23
N GLY A 115 1.70 7.55 11.41
CA GLY A 115 2.41 6.37 10.95
C GLY A 115 2.47 5.20 11.94
N ASP A 116 1.59 5.19 12.94
CA ASP A 116 1.51 4.14 13.97
C ASP A 116 0.73 2.90 13.53
N GLY A 117 0.00 2.98 12.41
CA GLY A 117 -0.78 1.87 11.87
C GLY A 117 -2.23 1.83 12.36
N ASP A 118 -2.67 2.79 13.18
CA ASP A 118 -4.06 2.88 13.68
C ASP A 118 -4.92 3.82 12.81
N GLY A 119 -4.97 3.54 11.50
CA GLY A 119 -5.76 4.32 10.56
C GLY A 119 -7.26 4.09 10.66
N THR A 120 -8.03 4.96 10.01
CA THR A 120 -9.50 4.95 10.07
C THR A 120 -10.11 3.62 9.59
N VAL A 121 -9.53 2.99 8.56
CA VAL A 121 -10.03 1.70 8.05
C VAL A 121 -9.64 0.54 8.96
N VAL A 122 -8.50 0.64 9.67
CA VAL A 122 -8.09 -0.36 10.67
C VAL A 122 -9.07 -0.37 11.84
N ARG A 123 -9.46 0.80 12.32
CA ARG A 123 -10.50 0.91 13.38
C ARG A 123 -11.87 0.39 12.95
N ARG A 124 -12.08 0.15 11.66
CA ARG A 124 -13.29 -0.47 11.10
C ARG A 124 -13.11 -1.95 10.76
N GLY A 125 -12.04 -2.59 11.24
CA GLY A 125 -11.81 -4.04 11.12
C GLY A 125 -10.85 -4.46 10.00
N PHE A 126 -10.19 -3.53 9.30
CA PHE A 126 -9.12 -3.90 8.37
C PHE A 126 -7.86 -4.31 9.15
N PRO A 127 -7.07 -5.29 8.65
CA PRO A 127 -5.83 -5.67 9.31
C PRO A 127 -4.88 -4.49 9.50
N ALA A 128 -4.36 -4.30 10.72
CA ALA A 128 -3.44 -3.22 11.02
C ALA A 128 -2.09 -3.42 10.32
N PRO A 129 -1.60 -2.41 9.57
CA PRO A 129 -0.24 -2.44 9.07
C PRO A 129 0.75 -2.25 10.24
N PRO A 130 2.00 -2.73 10.09
CA PRO A 130 3.02 -2.47 11.09
C PRO A 130 3.29 -0.97 11.20
N THR A 131 3.52 -0.49 12.43
CA THR A 131 3.93 0.91 12.66
C THR A 131 5.26 1.20 11.99
N TYR A 132 5.40 2.37 11.37
CA TYR A 132 6.68 2.81 10.79
C TYR A 132 7.77 3.02 11.83
N HIS A 133 7.41 3.15 13.11
CA HIS A 133 8.31 3.48 14.20
C HIS A 133 9.04 2.28 14.80
N GLN A 134 8.69 1.04 14.41
CA GLN A 134 9.42 -0.16 14.86
C GLN A 134 10.84 -0.21 14.30
N ASP A 135 11.78 -0.75 15.08
CA ASP A 135 13.20 -0.78 14.75
C ASP A 135 13.51 -1.36 13.37
N ARG A 136 12.85 -2.46 13.01
CA ARG A 136 13.00 -3.11 11.71
C ARG A 136 12.71 -2.17 10.55
N LEU A 137 11.65 -1.35 10.64
CA LEU A 137 11.29 -0.40 9.57
C LEU A 137 12.14 0.86 9.63
N ARG A 138 12.57 1.31 10.81
CA ARG A 138 13.52 2.42 10.92
C ARG A 138 14.87 2.08 10.29
N ALA A 139 15.33 0.83 10.46
CA ALA A 139 16.56 0.34 9.86
C ALA A 139 16.42 -0.06 8.38
N ALA A 140 15.21 -0.24 7.85
CA ALA A 140 14.99 -0.62 6.46
C ALA A 140 15.47 0.48 5.50
N PRO A 141 16.05 0.15 4.33
CA PRO A 141 16.45 1.16 3.35
C PRO A 141 15.22 1.84 2.71
N ASP A 142 15.38 3.06 2.21
CA ASP A 142 14.31 3.82 1.56
C ASP A 142 13.67 3.07 0.40
N ARG A 143 14.49 2.30 -0.33
CA ARG A 143 14.04 1.43 -1.41
C ARG A 143 12.97 0.43 -0.97
N HIS A 144 13.04 -0.07 0.26
CA HIS A 144 12.05 -0.99 0.80
C HIS A 144 10.64 -0.37 0.79
N PHE A 145 10.50 0.87 1.29
CA PHE A 145 9.20 1.57 1.29
C PHE A 145 8.71 1.84 -0.13
N PHE A 146 9.63 2.29 -0.98
CA PHE A 146 9.31 2.55 -2.38
C PHE A 146 8.80 1.29 -3.10
N ASP A 147 9.47 0.16 -2.92
CA ASP A 147 9.11 -1.11 -3.56
C ASP A 147 7.78 -1.64 -3.00
N VAL A 148 7.52 -1.50 -1.71
CA VAL A 148 6.24 -1.87 -1.08
C VAL A 148 5.09 -1.00 -1.60
N ILE A 149 5.27 0.32 -1.73
CA ILE A 149 4.26 1.20 -2.32
C ILE A 149 4.01 0.82 -3.78
N THR A 150 5.07 0.47 -4.53
CA THR A 150 4.98 0.15 -5.96
C THR A 150 4.32 -1.19 -6.21
N ASN A 151 4.72 -2.22 -5.49
CA ASN A 151 4.35 -3.60 -5.80
C ASN A 151 3.25 -4.16 -4.88
N GLY A 152 3.01 -3.50 -3.74
CA GLY A 152 2.23 -4.04 -2.65
C GLY A 152 3.04 -5.01 -1.78
N TYR A 153 2.48 -5.39 -0.63
CA TYR A 153 3.03 -6.39 0.26
C TYR A 153 1.95 -6.99 1.15
N GLY A 154 1.80 -8.30 1.16
CA GLY A 154 0.75 -8.99 1.93
C GLY A 154 -0.65 -8.51 1.53
N VAL A 155 -1.39 -7.94 2.47
CA VAL A 155 -2.74 -7.39 2.22
C VAL A 155 -2.71 -5.97 1.61
N MET A 156 -1.56 -5.31 1.60
CA MET A 156 -1.39 -4.01 0.96
C MET A 156 -1.31 -4.17 -0.56
N SER A 157 -2.28 -3.66 -1.28
CA SER A 157 -2.28 -3.65 -2.75
C SER A 157 -1.21 -2.70 -3.30
N SER A 158 -0.82 -2.93 -4.57
CA SER A 158 0.03 -1.98 -5.32
C SER A 158 -0.65 -0.62 -5.46
N TYR A 159 0.15 0.44 -5.32
CA TYR A 159 -0.26 1.83 -5.57
C TYR A 159 0.41 2.42 -6.81
N ALA A 160 0.99 1.56 -7.67
CA ALA A 160 1.71 2.00 -8.86
C ALA A 160 0.89 2.83 -9.83
N ASP A 161 -0.39 2.55 -9.93
CA ASP A 161 -1.36 3.22 -10.80
C ASP A 161 -1.94 4.51 -10.20
N ARG A 162 -1.85 4.69 -8.89
CA ARG A 162 -2.46 5.81 -8.13
C ARG A 162 -1.47 6.86 -7.67
N VAL A 163 -0.22 6.45 -7.44
CA VAL A 163 0.84 7.32 -6.93
C VAL A 163 1.97 7.35 -7.95
N ALA A 164 2.23 8.52 -8.52
CA ALA A 164 3.32 8.72 -9.45
C ALA A 164 4.68 8.39 -8.79
N PRO A 165 5.67 7.91 -9.57
CA PRO A 165 6.96 7.53 -9.02
C PRO A 165 7.65 8.61 -8.17
N GLU A 166 7.64 9.84 -8.61
CA GLU A 166 8.19 11.00 -7.89
C GLU A 166 7.48 11.23 -6.55
N ASP A 167 6.15 11.05 -6.52
CA ASP A 167 5.35 11.16 -5.30
C ASP A 167 5.65 10.02 -4.31
N ARG A 168 6.00 8.82 -4.80
CA ARG A 168 6.43 7.71 -3.92
C ARG A 168 7.70 8.06 -3.16
N TRP A 169 8.69 8.68 -3.82
CA TRP A 169 9.89 9.15 -3.14
C TRP A 169 9.62 10.26 -2.16
N ALA A 170 8.73 11.19 -2.51
CA ALA A 170 8.30 12.23 -1.59
C ALA A 170 7.61 11.63 -0.35
N ILE A 171 6.76 10.61 -0.53
CA ILE A 171 6.13 9.86 0.58
C ILE A 171 7.20 9.16 1.43
N VAL A 172 8.20 8.51 0.83
CA VAL A 172 9.30 7.88 1.56
C VAL A 172 10.04 8.90 2.41
N ALA A 173 10.36 10.07 1.85
CA ALA A 173 11.01 11.16 2.59
C ALA A 173 10.14 11.63 3.77
N TYR A 174 8.82 11.72 3.59
CA TYR A 174 7.90 12.07 4.68
C TYR A 174 7.81 10.98 5.75
N ILE A 175 7.80 9.69 5.38
CA ILE A 175 7.87 8.57 6.34
C ILE A 175 9.15 8.69 7.20
N ARG A 176 10.29 9.05 6.60
CA ARG A 176 11.53 9.29 7.36
C ARG A 176 11.41 10.47 8.32
N ALA A 177 10.76 11.54 7.92
CA ALA A 177 10.47 12.66 8.80
C ALA A 177 9.55 12.25 9.97
N LEU A 178 8.52 11.43 9.73
CA LEU A 178 7.67 10.86 10.78
C LEU A 178 8.49 10.00 11.76
N GLN A 179 9.35 9.13 11.26
CA GLN A 179 10.24 8.31 12.08
C GLN A 179 11.16 9.18 12.94
N LEU A 180 11.76 10.23 12.36
CA LEU A 180 12.64 11.15 13.06
C LEU A 180 11.87 11.94 14.13
N SER A 181 10.65 12.40 13.85
CA SER A 181 9.84 13.19 14.78
C SER A 181 9.56 12.49 16.11
N GLN A 182 9.52 11.13 16.09
CA GLN A 182 9.26 10.32 17.29
C GLN A 182 10.51 9.69 17.90
N HIS A 183 11.65 9.76 17.20
CA HIS A 183 12.90 9.11 17.62
C HIS A 183 14.12 10.03 17.42
N ALA A 184 13.92 11.35 17.52
CA ALA A 184 15.02 12.28 17.41
C ALA A 184 15.94 12.14 18.65
N GLU A 185 17.23 11.90 18.40
CA GLU A 185 18.24 11.95 19.45
C GLU A 185 18.54 13.42 19.74
N LEU A 186 18.34 13.86 20.98
CA LEU A 186 18.60 15.24 21.41
C LEU A 186 20.00 15.71 21.02
N ALA A 187 21.01 14.82 21.14
CA ALA A 187 22.38 15.12 20.79
C ALA A 187 22.62 15.48 19.31
N ARG A 188 21.70 15.12 18.42
CA ARG A 188 21.79 15.40 16.96
C ARG A 188 21.09 16.69 16.56
N LEU A 189 20.36 17.31 17.47
CA LEU A 189 19.68 18.57 17.19
C LEU A 189 20.68 19.75 17.26
N PRO A 190 20.40 20.87 16.56
CA PRO A 190 21.17 22.10 16.75
C PRO A 190 21.19 22.54 18.20
N GLN A 191 22.34 23.01 18.69
CA GLN A 191 22.52 23.39 20.10
C GLN A 191 21.42 24.29 20.68
N PRO A 192 20.96 25.37 19.99
CA PRO A 192 19.89 26.20 20.52
C PRO A 192 18.60 25.43 20.78
N LEU A 193 18.26 24.46 19.91
CA LEU A 193 17.07 23.63 20.05
C LEU A 193 17.24 22.61 21.18
N GLN A 194 18.45 22.07 21.38
CA GLN A 194 18.76 21.19 22.52
C GLN A 194 18.51 21.91 23.86
N ALA A 195 18.98 23.15 23.98
CA ALA A 195 18.80 23.95 25.19
C ALA A 195 17.32 24.28 25.46
N GLU A 196 16.56 24.64 24.42
CA GLU A 196 15.13 24.90 24.51
C GLU A 196 14.34 23.64 24.95
N LEU A 197 14.63 22.50 24.34
CA LEU A 197 13.99 21.22 24.68
C LEU A 197 14.38 20.72 26.06
N ALA A 198 15.66 20.91 26.48
CA ALA A 198 16.10 20.55 27.81
C ALA A 198 15.39 21.39 28.90
N ALA A 199 15.05 22.65 28.59
CA ALA A 199 14.29 23.52 29.48
C ALA A 199 12.79 23.18 29.51
N ALA A 200 12.23 22.67 28.37
CA ALA A 200 10.80 22.37 28.22
C ALA A 200 10.41 20.95 28.69
N LEU A 201 11.34 20.00 28.65
CA LEU A 201 11.09 18.63 29.07
C LEU A 201 11.26 18.48 30.57
N PRO A 202 10.28 17.92 31.33
CA PRO A 202 10.49 17.59 32.73
C PRO A 202 11.67 16.63 32.85
N ALA A 203 12.51 16.83 33.86
CA ALA A 203 13.64 15.94 34.13
C ALA A 203 13.13 14.48 34.25
N ASN A 204 13.48 13.65 33.29
CA ASN A 204 13.10 12.24 33.30
C ASN A 204 14.09 11.49 34.19
N PRO A 205 13.70 11.04 35.40
CA PRO A 205 14.61 10.35 36.32
C PRO A 205 15.05 8.97 35.79
N ALA A 206 14.41 8.44 34.74
CA ALA A 206 14.76 7.14 34.15
C ALA A 206 15.93 7.19 33.12
N ALA A 207 16.40 8.37 32.73
CA ALA A 207 17.50 8.49 31.78
C ALA A 207 18.91 8.26 32.38
N SER A 208 19.00 8.04 33.68
CA SER A 208 20.29 7.90 34.43
C SER A 208 20.71 6.44 34.68
N SER A 209 19.97 5.46 34.19
CA SER A 209 20.39 4.06 34.36
C SER A 209 21.36 3.68 33.22
N PRO A 210 22.62 3.30 33.53
CA PRO A 210 23.51 2.75 32.53
C PRO A 210 22.90 1.44 32.00
N ILE A 211 22.83 1.32 30.68
CA ILE A 211 22.43 0.09 30.01
C ILE A 211 23.36 -1.02 30.49
N ALA A 212 22.87 -1.90 31.37
CA ALA A 212 23.59 -3.10 31.74
C ALA A 212 23.82 -3.91 30.45
N THR A 213 25.08 -4.08 30.10
CA THR A 213 25.53 -4.91 28.99
C THR A 213 24.95 -6.32 29.22
N ALA A 214 23.95 -6.69 28.42
CA ALA A 214 23.35 -8.00 28.47
C ALA A 214 24.44 -9.02 28.08
N ALA A 215 24.86 -9.84 29.05
CA ALA A 215 25.76 -10.96 28.87
C ALA A 215 25.12 -11.93 27.84
N ALA A 216 25.91 -12.38 26.90
CA ALA A 216 25.53 -13.36 25.90
C ALA A 216 24.99 -14.64 26.59
N PRO A 217 23.94 -15.27 26.08
CA PRO A 217 23.45 -16.54 26.62
C PRO A 217 24.48 -17.65 26.37
N PRO A 218 24.65 -18.62 27.30
CA PRO A 218 25.55 -19.71 27.13
C PRO A 218 25.09 -20.64 25.99
N THR A 219 26.04 -21.00 25.13
CA THR A 219 25.86 -21.99 24.06
C THR A 219 25.65 -23.36 24.69
N ALA A 220 24.43 -23.87 24.69
CA ALA A 220 24.14 -25.26 25.04
C ALA A 220 24.46 -26.16 23.84
N SER A 221 25.62 -26.81 23.91
CA SER A 221 25.99 -27.94 23.02
C SER A 221 25.29 -29.18 23.54
N THR A 222 24.25 -29.67 22.85
CA THR A 222 23.69 -30.99 23.11
C THR A 222 24.27 -31.98 22.06
N PRO A 223 24.94 -33.08 22.43
CA PRO A 223 25.38 -34.06 21.47
C PRO A 223 24.21 -34.96 21.06
N ILE A 224 23.98 -35.09 19.76
CA ILE A 224 23.10 -36.10 19.17
C ILE A 224 23.84 -37.42 19.21
N SER A 225 23.36 -38.39 19.99
CA SER A 225 23.76 -39.80 19.96
C SER A 225 22.69 -40.58 19.19
N ARG A 226 23.15 -41.26 18.14
CA ARG A 226 22.60 -42.35 17.32
C ARG A 226 21.13 -42.71 17.42
#